data_bdf304ac9d829fcc282aa5bead780063
#
_entry.id   bdf304ac9d829fcc282aa5bead780063
#
_cell.length_a   1.000
_cell.length_b   1.000
_cell.length_c   1.000
_cell.angle_alpha   90.00
_cell.angle_beta   90.00
_cell.angle_gamma   90.00
#
_symmetry.space_group_name_H-M   'P 1'
#
loop_
_entity.id
_entity.type
_entity.pdbx_description
1 polymer ?
#
loop_
_entity_poly.entity_id
_entity_poly.type
_entity_poly.pdbx_seq_one_letter_code
_entity_poly.pdbx_strand_id
1 'polypeptide(L)'
;MRVKQMKPHIPAHFEANHQRLLNCLKLGGLQPKTIELYSRGVRRAGAYFEYQLDDLSKPQLTDYFVHILDTMSWSTLKHDLYGLKFYYAKVLDKPWPGADLVKPPKSFTLPDIITVPQAQQIFMATRVLSYRVFFFTLYSLGLRLGEGLRLHLGDIDADRMRVQVRNATKSRRL
;
A
#
# COMPACT_ATOMS: atom_id res chain seq x y z
N MET A 1 -18.11 18.39 28.60
CA MET A 1 -16.67 18.48 28.81
C MET A 1 -15.97 17.56 27.81
N ARG A 2 -15.25 18.08 26.79
CA ARG A 2 -14.43 17.27 25.90
C ARG A 2 -13.17 16.88 26.65
N VAL A 3 -13.02 15.60 26.97
CA VAL A 3 -11.77 15.04 27.50
C VAL A 3 -10.72 15.21 26.39
N LYS A 4 -9.73 16.07 26.63
CA LYS A 4 -8.55 16.22 25.77
C LYS A 4 -7.80 14.88 25.83
N GLN A 5 -7.92 14.05 24.78
CA GLN A 5 -7.07 12.87 24.65
C GLN A 5 -5.62 13.36 24.59
N MET A 6 -4.89 13.14 25.67
CA MET A 6 -3.43 13.33 25.68
C MET A 6 -2.83 12.43 24.59
N LYS A 7 -2.13 13.04 23.64
CA LYS A 7 -1.34 12.25 22.67
C LYS A 7 -0.38 11.39 23.48
N PRO A 8 -0.30 10.08 23.21
CA PRO A 8 0.65 9.22 23.90
C PRO A 8 2.06 9.78 23.72
N HIS A 9 2.79 9.87 24.81
CA HIS A 9 4.19 10.31 24.79
C HIS A 9 5.03 9.26 24.05
N ILE A 10 5.55 9.62 22.88
CA ILE A 10 6.43 8.73 22.10
C ILE A 10 7.86 8.89 22.64
N PRO A 11 8.50 7.81 23.10
CA PRO A 11 9.86 7.88 23.62
C PRO A 11 10.87 8.34 22.56
N ALA A 12 11.85 9.13 22.98
CA ALA A 12 12.86 9.72 22.07
C ALA A 12 13.67 8.63 21.30
N HIS A 13 13.98 7.51 21.95
CA HIS A 13 14.70 6.40 21.32
C HIS A 13 13.89 5.78 20.17
N PHE A 14 12.57 5.62 20.34
CA PHE A 14 11.71 5.11 19.28
C PHE A 14 11.64 6.09 18.09
N GLU A 15 11.51 7.40 18.36
CA GLU A 15 11.47 8.40 17.30
C GLU A 15 12.80 8.45 16.51
N ALA A 16 13.94 8.33 17.20
CA ALA A 16 15.25 8.23 16.56
C ALA A 16 15.37 6.99 15.67
N ASN A 17 14.96 5.83 16.16
CA ASN A 17 14.95 4.57 15.39
C ASN A 17 13.96 4.64 14.23
N HIS A 18 12.79 5.25 14.43
CA HIS A 18 11.81 5.44 13.36
C HIS A 18 12.35 6.38 12.26
N GLN A 19 13.08 7.43 12.60
CA GLN A 19 13.73 8.29 11.61
C GLN A 19 14.84 7.53 10.84
N ARG A 20 15.61 6.69 11.52
CA ARG A 20 16.57 5.78 10.85
C ARG A 20 15.86 4.84 9.88
N LEU A 21 14.73 4.27 10.27
CA LEU A 21 13.90 3.46 9.39
C LEU A 21 13.54 4.22 8.10
N LEU A 22 13.00 5.43 8.22
CA LEU A 22 12.63 6.26 7.06
C LEU A 22 13.82 6.51 6.13
N ASN A 23 14.99 6.79 6.69
CA ASN A 23 16.20 7.01 5.91
C ASN A 23 16.63 5.73 5.18
N CYS A 24 16.62 4.57 5.86
CA CYS A 24 16.95 3.28 5.24
C CYS A 24 15.95 2.90 4.14
N LEU A 25 14.64 3.15 4.33
CA LEU A 25 13.63 2.89 3.31
C LEU A 25 13.83 3.77 2.06
N LYS A 26 14.18 5.04 2.25
CA LYS A 26 14.51 5.97 1.14
C LYS A 26 15.77 5.54 0.39
N LEU A 27 16.84 5.24 1.11
CA LEU A 27 18.10 4.77 0.52
C LEU A 27 17.94 3.42 -0.18
N GLY A 28 17.00 2.58 0.28
CA GLY A 28 16.62 1.32 -0.38
C GLY A 28 15.81 1.51 -1.67
N GLY A 29 15.55 2.75 -2.10
CA GLY A 29 14.85 3.06 -3.35
C GLY A 29 13.36 2.66 -3.35
N LEU A 30 12.73 2.51 -2.18
CA LEU A 30 11.33 2.15 -2.10
C LEU A 30 10.43 3.32 -2.54
N GLN A 31 9.29 2.95 -3.15
CA GLN A 31 8.29 3.95 -3.55
C GLN A 31 7.72 4.70 -2.34
N PRO A 32 7.40 6.01 -2.46
CA PRO A 32 6.90 6.82 -1.35
C PRO A 32 5.70 6.18 -0.63
N LYS A 33 4.80 5.55 -1.37
CA LYS A 33 3.64 4.86 -0.79
C LYS A 33 4.03 3.65 0.05
N THR A 34 5.05 2.89 -0.36
CA THR A 34 5.58 1.75 0.41
C THR A 34 6.25 2.24 1.70
N ILE A 35 7.03 3.33 1.61
CA ILE A 35 7.66 3.95 2.79
C ILE A 35 6.59 4.37 3.80
N GLU A 36 5.52 5.03 3.34
CA GLU A 36 4.40 5.42 4.20
C GLU A 36 3.75 4.21 4.88
N LEU A 37 3.47 3.14 4.14
CA LEU A 37 2.81 1.94 4.65
C LEU A 37 3.67 1.21 5.70
N TYR A 38 4.96 1.04 5.44
CA TYR A 38 5.88 0.39 6.39
C TYR A 38 6.10 1.24 7.64
N SER A 39 6.29 2.55 7.47
CA SER A 39 6.37 3.51 8.56
C SER A 39 5.15 3.47 9.46
N ARG A 40 3.95 3.45 8.87
CA ARG A 40 2.68 3.35 9.61
C ARG A 40 2.56 2.02 10.35
N GLY A 41 2.99 0.92 9.74
CA GLY A 41 3.02 -0.40 10.37
C GLY A 41 3.91 -0.44 11.61
N VAL A 42 5.14 0.08 11.50
CA VAL A 42 6.08 0.13 12.65
C VAL A 42 5.55 1.05 13.76
N ARG A 43 4.93 2.19 13.44
CA ARG A 43 4.30 3.06 14.43
C ARG A 43 3.12 2.38 15.14
N ARG A 44 2.33 1.59 14.41
CA ARG A 44 1.19 0.83 14.99
C ARG A 44 1.70 -0.23 15.95
N ALA A 45 2.70 -1.00 15.55
CA ALA A 45 3.35 -1.96 16.43
C ALA A 45 3.99 -1.27 17.66
N GLY A 46 4.64 -0.12 17.45
CA GLY A 46 5.16 0.70 18.55
C GLY A 46 4.06 1.06 19.54
N ALA A 47 2.93 1.55 19.09
CA ALA A 47 1.81 1.89 19.98
C ALA A 47 1.24 0.67 20.72
N TYR A 48 1.23 -0.51 20.10
CA TYR A 48 0.76 -1.75 20.73
C TYR A 48 1.72 -2.25 21.81
N PHE A 49 3.04 -2.16 21.58
CA PHE A 49 4.09 -2.63 22.50
C PHE A 49 4.69 -1.50 23.35
N GLU A 50 3.95 -0.44 23.62
CA GLU A 50 4.44 0.71 24.42
C GLU A 50 5.80 1.23 23.95
N TYR A 51 6.03 1.18 22.64
CA TYR A 51 7.26 1.58 21.94
C TYR A 51 8.50 0.74 22.25
N GLN A 52 8.33 -0.46 22.84
CA GLN A 52 9.40 -1.43 23.09
C GLN A 52 9.42 -2.48 21.96
N LEU A 53 10.10 -2.18 20.85
CA LEU A 53 10.15 -3.07 19.68
C LEU A 53 11.44 -3.87 19.56
N ASP A 54 12.46 -3.58 20.37
CA ASP A 54 13.83 -4.00 20.12
C ASP A 54 14.08 -5.49 20.40
N ASP A 55 13.27 -6.13 21.25
CA ASP A 55 13.45 -7.51 21.71
C ASP A 55 12.11 -8.26 21.81
N LEU A 56 11.26 -8.16 20.78
CA LEU A 56 10.00 -8.86 20.75
C LEU A 56 10.21 -10.38 20.55
N SER A 57 9.56 -11.15 21.38
CA SER A 57 9.52 -12.60 21.26
C SER A 57 8.53 -13.08 20.20
N LYS A 58 8.70 -14.32 19.73
CA LYS A 58 7.77 -14.94 18.78
C LYS A 58 6.32 -14.99 19.30
N PRO A 59 6.01 -15.34 20.58
CA PRO A 59 4.66 -15.26 21.11
C PRO A 59 4.05 -13.84 21.04
N GLN A 60 4.79 -12.82 21.46
CA GLN A 60 4.31 -11.42 21.40
C GLN A 60 3.96 -10.99 19.97
N LEU A 61 4.78 -11.36 19.00
CA LEU A 61 4.48 -11.10 17.58
C LEU A 61 3.25 -11.88 17.10
N THR A 62 3.05 -13.10 17.59
CA THR A 62 1.86 -13.88 17.27
C THR A 62 0.61 -13.18 17.76
N ASP A 63 0.58 -12.76 19.03
CA ASP A 63 -0.55 -12.06 19.64
C ASP A 63 -0.85 -10.75 18.91
N TYR A 64 0.18 -9.99 18.54
CA TYR A 64 0.04 -8.77 17.74
C TYR A 64 -0.58 -9.03 16.37
N PHE A 65 -0.08 -10.03 15.63
CA PHE A 65 -0.61 -10.32 14.29
C PHE A 65 -2.03 -10.89 14.33
N VAL A 66 -2.39 -11.65 15.36
CA VAL A 66 -3.78 -12.08 15.59
C VAL A 66 -4.66 -10.86 15.85
N HIS A 67 -4.24 -9.96 16.74
CA HIS A 67 -4.96 -8.71 16.99
C HIS A 67 -5.18 -7.87 15.70
N ILE A 68 -4.17 -7.80 14.82
CA ILE A 68 -4.31 -7.09 13.54
C ILE A 68 -5.30 -7.81 12.61
N LEU A 69 -5.33 -9.14 12.58
CA LEU A 69 -6.31 -9.90 11.79
C LEU A 69 -7.74 -9.71 12.28
N ASP A 70 -7.93 -9.61 13.60
CA ASP A 70 -9.26 -9.42 14.19
C ASP A 70 -9.81 -8.00 14.01
N THR A 71 -8.93 -7.02 13.91
CA THR A 71 -9.33 -5.59 13.89
C THR A 71 -9.14 -4.91 12.54
N MET A 72 -8.33 -5.48 11.65
CA MET A 72 -7.93 -4.86 10.39
C MET A 72 -7.89 -5.88 9.23
N SER A 73 -7.47 -5.42 8.05
CA SER A 73 -7.36 -6.28 6.88
C SER A 73 -6.05 -7.06 6.84
N TRP A 74 -6.08 -8.21 6.14
CA TRP A 74 -4.88 -8.97 5.78
C TRP A 74 -3.79 -8.12 5.10
N SER A 75 -4.19 -7.16 4.27
CA SER A 75 -3.26 -6.23 3.62
C SER A 75 -2.51 -5.37 4.63
N THR A 76 -3.19 -4.93 5.68
CA THR A 76 -2.59 -4.17 6.79
C THR A 76 -1.54 -5.01 7.51
N LEU A 77 -1.90 -6.25 7.90
CA LEU A 77 -0.97 -7.18 8.52
C LEU A 77 0.30 -7.38 7.69
N LYS A 78 0.14 -7.55 6.38
CA LYS A 78 1.26 -7.72 5.45
C LYS A 78 2.22 -6.52 5.47
N HIS A 79 1.70 -5.30 5.52
CA HIS A 79 2.53 -4.10 5.60
C HIS A 79 3.24 -3.99 6.95
N ASP A 80 2.57 -4.33 8.05
CA ASP A 80 3.16 -4.35 9.38
C ASP A 80 4.28 -5.40 9.47
N LEU A 81 4.04 -6.59 8.96
CA LEU A 81 5.03 -7.67 8.90
C LEU A 81 6.29 -7.25 8.15
N TYR A 82 6.14 -6.71 6.94
CA TYR A 82 7.29 -6.29 6.14
C TYR A 82 7.98 -5.05 6.72
N GLY A 83 7.23 -4.12 7.28
CA GLY A 83 7.77 -2.95 7.97
C GLY A 83 8.62 -3.36 9.18
N LEU A 84 8.11 -4.27 10.02
CA LEU A 84 8.85 -4.81 11.17
C LEU A 84 10.07 -5.63 10.75
N LYS A 85 9.95 -6.50 9.74
CA LYS A 85 11.11 -7.22 9.19
C LYS A 85 12.22 -6.27 8.74
N PHE A 86 11.84 -5.21 8.04
CA PHE A 86 12.80 -4.20 7.58
C PHE A 86 13.41 -3.44 8.76
N TYR A 87 12.59 -3.09 9.77
CA TYR A 87 13.05 -2.43 11.00
C TYR A 87 14.10 -3.26 11.75
N TYR A 88 13.82 -4.55 11.99
CA TYR A 88 14.77 -5.47 12.61
C TYR A 88 16.06 -5.58 11.83
N ALA A 89 15.98 -5.79 10.52
CA ALA A 89 17.15 -6.02 9.67
C ALA A 89 18.03 -4.77 9.45
N LYS A 90 17.43 -3.56 9.41
CA LYS A 90 18.12 -2.33 8.96
C LYS A 90 18.30 -1.28 10.04
N VAL A 91 17.51 -1.33 11.10
CA VAL A 91 17.60 -0.37 12.21
C VAL A 91 18.20 -0.99 13.43
N LEU A 92 17.76 -2.20 13.80
CA LEU A 92 18.28 -2.89 14.97
C LEU A 92 19.48 -3.79 14.68
N ASP A 93 19.70 -4.14 13.41
CA ASP A 93 20.72 -5.13 12.97
C ASP A 93 20.55 -6.49 13.70
N LYS A 94 19.29 -6.92 13.84
CA LYS A 94 18.89 -8.15 14.53
C LYS A 94 18.17 -9.11 13.58
N PRO A 95 18.29 -10.44 13.78
CA PRO A 95 17.49 -11.40 13.04
C PRO A 95 16.01 -11.24 13.37
N TRP A 96 15.16 -11.50 12.37
CA TRP A 96 13.70 -11.43 12.54
C TRP A 96 13.20 -12.61 13.37
N PRO A 97 12.58 -12.39 14.57
CA PRO A 97 12.13 -13.49 15.44
C PRO A 97 10.84 -14.16 14.97
N GLY A 98 10.11 -13.53 14.05
CA GLY A 98 8.81 -13.99 13.55
C GLY A 98 8.88 -14.80 12.25
N ALA A 99 9.94 -15.57 12.00
CA ALA A 99 10.01 -16.46 10.83
C ALA A 99 8.80 -17.42 10.82
N ASP A 100 8.15 -17.58 9.67
CA ASP A 100 7.04 -18.49 9.42
C ASP A 100 5.74 -18.28 10.24
N LEU A 101 5.60 -17.16 10.96
CA LEU A 101 4.39 -16.87 11.72
C LEU A 101 3.16 -16.59 10.83
N VAL A 102 3.38 -16.01 9.65
CA VAL A 102 2.31 -15.51 8.82
C VAL A 102 2.34 -16.16 7.45
N LYS A 103 1.29 -16.92 7.12
CA LYS A 103 1.10 -17.52 5.80
C LYS A 103 -0.09 -16.84 5.09
N PRO A 104 0.06 -16.43 3.82
CA PRO A 104 -1.04 -15.83 3.08
C PRO A 104 -2.23 -16.79 2.94
N PRO A 105 -3.47 -16.29 3.06
CA PRO A 105 -4.64 -17.11 2.78
C PRO A 105 -4.62 -17.55 1.31
N LYS A 106 -4.97 -18.81 1.06
CA LYS A 106 -5.05 -19.37 -0.30
C LYS A 106 -6.36 -19.01 -1.03
N SER A 107 -7.11 -18.02 -0.54
CA SER A 107 -8.36 -17.62 -1.17
C SER A 107 -8.09 -16.82 -2.45
N PHE A 108 -8.52 -17.37 -3.57
CA PHE A 108 -8.53 -16.68 -4.87
C PHE A 108 -9.99 -16.27 -5.14
N THR A 109 -10.31 -15.02 -4.87
CA THR A 109 -11.61 -14.46 -5.27
C THR A 109 -11.43 -13.81 -6.64
N LEU A 110 -12.10 -14.35 -7.65
CA LEU A 110 -12.16 -13.68 -8.96
C LEU A 110 -12.97 -12.39 -8.79
N PRO A 111 -12.47 -11.26 -9.28
CA PRO A 111 -13.25 -10.02 -9.26
C PRO A 111 -14.48 -10.16 -10.16
N ASP A 112 -15.57 -9.50 -9.76
CA ASP A 112 -16.75 -9.38 -10.62
C ASP A 112 -16.37 -8.62 -11.90
N ILE A 113 -16.60 -9.26 -13.05
CA ILE A 113 -16.28 -8.68 -14.35
C ILE A 113 -17.56 -8.09 -14.93
N ILE A 114 -17.55 -6.78 -15.22
CA ILE A 114 -18.66 -6.13 -15.88
C ILE A 114 -18.78 -6.62 -17.34
N THR A 115 -19.99 -6.92 -17.76
CA THR A 115 -20.29 -7.29 -19.15
C THR A 115 -20.28 -6.07 -20.07
N VAL A 116 -20.14 -6.29 -21.38
CA VAL A 116 -20.20 -5.20 -22.38
C VAL A 116 -21.49 -4.38 -22.27
N PRO A 117 -22.70 -5.00 -22.13
CA PRO A 117 -23.93 -4.23 -21.94
C PRO A 117 -23.94 -3.38 -20.67
N GLN A 118 -23.39 -3.88 -19.56
CA GLN A 118 -23.27 -3.12 -18.32
C GLN A 118 -22.31 -1.93 -18.48
N ALA A 119 -21.18 -2.12 -19.16
CA ALA A 119 -20.23 -1.05 -19.46
C ALA A 119 -20.91 0.04 -20.33
N GLN A 120 -21.67 -0.34 -21.35
CA GLN A 120 -22.46 0.58 -22.19
C GLN A 120 -23.46 1.37 -21.35
N GLN A 121 -24.19 0.73 -20.44
CA GLN A 121 -25.13 1.43 -19.54
C GLN A 121 -24.43 2.48 -18.68
N ILE A 122 -23.24 2.18 -18.13
CA ILE A 122 -22.44 3.12 -17.35
C ILE A 122 -22.05 4.34 -18.21
N PHE A 123 -21.59 4.11 -19.44
CA PHE A 123 -21.21 5.19 -20.35
C PHE A 123 -22.39 6.08 -20.72
N MET A 124 -23.54 5.48 -21.02
CA MET A 124 -24.76 6.23 -21.38
C MET A 124 -25.34 7.01 -20.20
N ALA A 125 -25.28 6.46 -18.98
CA ALA A 125 -25.72 7.14 -17.77
C ALA A 125 -24.81 8.29 -17.35
N THR A 126 -23.55 8.32 -17.81
CA THR A 126 -22.60 9.38 -17.47
C THR A 126 -22.91 10.64 -18.26
N ARG A 127 -23.49 11.65 -17.59
CA ARG A 127 -23.97 12.88 -18.24
C ARG A 127 -22.82 13.82 -18.68
N VAL A 128 -21.75 13.90 -17.90
CA VAL A 128 -20.62 14.79 -18.18
C VAL A 128 -19.73 14.16 -19.25
N LEU A 129 -19.60 14.83 -20.40
CA LEU A 129 -18.87 14.28 -21.56
C LEU A 129 -17.43 13.91 -21.25
N SER A 130 -16.69 14.74 -20.51
CA SER A 130 -15.29 14.48 -20.14
C SER A 130 -15.15 13.16 -19.32
N TYR A 131 -16.05 12.91 -18.39
CA TYR A 131 -16.05 11.67 -17.63
C TYR A 131 -16.46 10.47 -18.48
N ARG A 132 -17.41 10.65 -19.38
CA ARG A 132 -17.81 9.57 -20.32
C ARG A 132 -16.63 9.18 -21.21
N VAL A 133 -15.95 10.15 -21.81
CA VAL A 133 -14.76 9.90 -22.63
C VAL A 133 -13.64 9.25 -21.81
N PHE A 134 -13.41 9.72 -20.60
CA PHE A 134 -12.41 9.13 -19.71
C PHE A 134 -12.69 7.66 -19.37
N PHE A 135 -13.91 7.32 -18.96
CA PHE A 135 -14.28 5.95 -18.64
C PHE A 135 -14.23 5.04 -19.88
N PHE A 136 -14.67 5.55 -21.03
CA PHE A 136 -14.58 4.82 -22.29
C PHE A 136 -13.11 4.53 -22.65
N THR A 137 -12.23 5.52 -22.49
CA THR A 137 -10.77 5.37 -22.73
C THR A 137 -10.16 4.33 -21.79
N LEU A 138 -10.48 4.38 -20.49
CA LEU A 138 -10.01 3.39 -19.53
C LEU A 138 -10.44 1.97 -19.93
N TYR A 139 -11.71 1.81 -20.28
CA TYR A 139 -12.27 0.51 -20.63
C TYR A 139 -11.68 -0.03 -21.95
N SER A 140 -11.67 0.78 -23.00
CA SER A 140 -11.22 0.39 -24.34
C SER A 140 -9.73 0.04 -24.38
N LEU A 141 -8.90 0.73 -23.61
CA LEU A 141 -7.45 0.52 -23.56
C LEU A 141 -6.99 -0.37 -22.40
N GLY A 142 -7.91 -0.83 -21.56
CA GLY A 142 -7.59 -1.61 -20.36
C GLY A 142 -6.63 -0.89 -19.41
N LEU A 143 -6.78 0.43 -19.25
CA LEU A 143 -5.93 1.24 -18.40
C LEU A 143 -6.34 1.11 -16.93
N ARG A 144 -5.34 1.08 -16.04
CA ARG A 144 -5.61 1.32 -14.61
C ARG A 144 -6.00 2.77 -14.39
N LEU A 145 -6.83 3.04 -13.38
CA LEU A 145 -7.27 4.40 -13.06
C LEU A 145 -6.09 5.39 -12.99
N GLY A 146 -5.02 5.05 -12.30
CA GLY A 146 -3.85 5.91 -12.19
C GLY A 146 -3.05 6.09 -13.50
N GLU A 147 -3.14 5.16 -14.43
CA GLU A 147 -2.58 5.30 -15.78
C GLU A 147 -3.39 6.29 -16.60
N GLY A 148 -4.72 6.15 -16.59
CA GLY A 148 -5.62 7.06 -17.30
C GLY A 148 -5.55 8.51 -16.77
N LEU A 149 -5.48 8.70 -15.44
CA LEU A 149 -5.35 10.04 -14.84
C LEU A 149 -4.04 10.75 -15.21
N ARG A 150 -3.02 10.02 -15.64
CA ARG A 150 -1.72 10.55 -16.07
C ARG A 150 -1.53 10.57 -17.58
N LEU A 151 -2.55 10.22 -18.34
CA LEU A 151 -2.49 10.24 -19.81
C LEU A 151 -2.53 11.68 -20.30
N HIS A 152 -1.59 12.05 -21.14
CA HIS A 152 -1.52 13.35 -21.80
C HIS A 152 -1.78 13.19 -23.31
N LEU A 153 -2.20 14.26 -23.96
CA LEU A 153 -2.43 14.28 -25.42
C LEU A 153 -1.19 13.85 -26.21
N GLY A 154 0.00 14.26 -25.77
CA GLY A 154 1.27 13.85 -26.39
C GLY A 154 1.65 12.36 -26.21
N ASP A 155 0.86 11.60 -25.42
CA ASP A 155 1.05 10.15 -25.29
C ASP A 155 0.28 9.35 -26.36
N ILE A 156 -0.57 10.05 -27.15
CA ILE A 156 -1.40 9.47 -28.19
C ILE A 156 -0.73 9.74 -29.54
N ASP A 157 -0.24 8.67 -30.17
CA ASP A 157 0.31 8.70 -31.53
C ASP A 157 -0.76 8.17 -32.47
N ALA A 158 -1.55 9.07 -33.04
CA ALA A 158 -2.65 8.73 -33.94
C ALA A 158 -2.15 8.14 -35.26
N ASP A 159 -1.01 8.60 -35.78
CA ASP A 159 -0.47 8.13 -37.05
C ASP A 159 -0.04 6.67 -36.97
N ARG A 160 0.45 6.26 -35.78
CA ARG A 160 0.87 4.86 -35.54
C ARG A 160 -0.15 4.05 -34.75
N MET A 161 -1.34 4.62 -34.48
CA MET A 161 -2.40 3.99 -33.66
C MET A 161 -1.84 3.44 -32.33
N ARG A 162 -1.09 4.25 -31.59
CA ARG A 162 -0.40 3.84 -30.35
C ARG A 162 -0.68 4.81 -29.22
N VAL A 163 -0.73 4.26 -28.00
CA VAL A 163 -0.80 5.03 -26.76
C VAL A 163 0.36 4.63 -25.86
N GLN A 164 1.15 5.62 -25.42
CA GLN A 164 2.25 5.40 -24.48
C GLN A 164 1.74 5.54 -23.04
N VAL A 165 1.78 4.44 -22.28
CA VAL A 165 1.38 4.45 -20.88
C VAL A 165 2.60 4.74 -20.01
N ARG A 166 2.64 5.94 -19.41
CA ARG A 166 3.72 6.38 -18.52
C ARG A 166 3.58 5.74 -17.14
N ASN A 167 4.71 5.48 -16.47
CA ASN A 167 4.76 4.96 -15.10
C ASN A 167 4.03 3.62 -14.87
N ALA A 168 3.80 2.82 -15.90
CA ALA A 168 3.61 1.41 -15.69
C ALA A 168 4.92 0.84 -15.12
N THR A 169 4.87 -0.16 -14.26
CA THR A 169 6.05 -0.83 -13.64
C THR A 169 7.06 -1.34 -14.68
N LYS A 170 6.62 -1.46 -15.93
CA LYS A 170 7.40 -1.44 -17.18
C LYS A 170 6.58 -0.57 -18.14
N SER A 171 7.20 0.45 -18.73
CA SER A 171 6.56 1.26 -19.77
C SER A 171 5.96 0.32 -20.82
N ARG A 172 4.63 0.33 -20.99
CA ARG A 172 3.95 -0.47 -22.00
C ARG A 172 3.37 0.45 -23.08
N ARG A 173 3.45 -0.01 -24.31
CA ARG A 173 2.73 0.57 -25.46
C ARG A 173 1.50 -0.29 -25.73
N LEU A 174 0.37 0.35 -25.88
CA LEU A 174 -0.90 -0.24 -26.30
C LEU A 174 -1.16 0.12 -27.75
#